data_7f774a92179356a1357187073ccb3277
#
_entry.id   7f774a92179356a1357187073ccb3277
#
_cell.length_a   1.000
_cell.length_b   1.000
_cell.length_c   1.000
_cell.angle_alpha   90.00
_cell.angle_beta   90.00
_cell.angle_gamma   90.00
#
_symmetry.space_group_name_H-M   'P 1'
#
loop_
_entity.id
_entity.type
_entity.pdbx_description
1 polymer ?
#
loop_
_entity_poly.entity_id
_entity_poly.type
_entity_poly.pdbx_seq_one_letter_code
_entity_poly.pdbx_strand_id
1 'polypeptide(L)'
;RHKSGAKETGIAIHQMHMPYPMYVPRGSRELNDYLWGTVAPKSMNLCAFFECPYIVVHGFKLSHFLGSEELEWRETEKFLDTLAPMAKELKITICIENLYTNIAGHIIEGPCCNARKAAERIDRFNEKYHAEILGFCFDTGHANLVGIDMESFITALGNRLKVLHIHDNDGIADLHQIPFTFTK
;
A
#
# COMPACT_ATOMS: atom_id res chain seq x y z
N ARG A 1 -16.20 20.29 4.99
CA ARG A 1 -15.29 21.01 5.91
C ARG A 1 -13.81 20.79 5.51
N HIS A 2 -13.28 19.55 5.43
CA HIS A 2 -11.87 19.32 5.09
C HIS A 2 -11.50 19.79 3.67
N LYS A 3 -12.35 19.52 2.67
CA LYS A 3 -12.11 19.97 1.28
C LYS A 3 -12.13 21.50 1.17
N SER A 4 -13.04 22.19 1.85
CA SER A 4 -13.06 23.66 1.88
C SER A 4 -11.81 24.22 2.57
N GLY A 5 -11.42 23.67 3.72
CA GLY A 5 -10.20 24.08 4.42
C GLY A 5 -8.93 23.90 3.59
N ALA A 6 -8.79 22.77 2.90
CA ALA A 6 -7.67 22.54 1.98
C ALA A 6 -7.62 23.60 0.86
N LYS A 7 -8.79 23.90 0.26
CA LYS A 7 -8.90 24.92 -0.78
C LYS A 7 -8.57 26.34 -0.27
N GLU A 8 -9.05 26.70 0.93
CA GLU A 8 -8.80 28.00 1.57
C GLU A 8 -7.32 28.19 1.93
N THR A 9 -6.64 27.13 2.30
CA THR A 9 -5.21 27.16 2.69
C THR A 9 -4.24 26.88 1.55
N GLY A 10 -4.74 26.50 0.36
CA GLY A 10 -3.91 26.10 -0.78
C GLY A 10 -3.21 24.76 -0.61
N ILE A 11 -3.62 23.95 0.37
CA ILE A 11 -3.06 22.61 0.61
C ILE A 11 -3.69 21.59 -0.34
N ALA A 12 -2.88 20.90 -1.13
CA ALA A 12 -3.32 19.77 -1.94
C ALA A 12 -3.33 18.48 -1.10
N ILE A 13 -4.40 17.69 -1.23
CA ILE A 13 -4.44 16.33 -0.66
C ILE A 13 -3.82 15.39 -1.70
N HIS A 14 -2.58 14.98 -1.45
CA HIS A 14 -1.78 14.24 -2.43
C HIS A 14 -2.04 12.73 -2.40
N GLN A 15 -2.25 12.16 -1.23
CA GLN A 15 -2.48 10.72 -1.05
C GLN A 15 -3.48 10.48 0.07
N MET A 16 -4.18 9.36 -0.04
CA MET A 16 -5.04 8.81 1.02
C MET A 16 -4.63 7.38 1.30
N HIS A 17 -4.89 6.90 2.50
CA HIS A 17 -4.72 5.50 2.86
C HIS A 17 -6.09 4.82 2.94
N MET A 18 -6.24 3.66 2.27
CA MET A 18 -7.44 2.83 2.40
C MET A 18 -7.50 2.25 3.83
N PRO A 19 -8.68 2.11 4.43
CA PRO A 19 -8.79 1.45 5.73
C PRO A 19 -8.12 0.07 5.73
N TYR A 20 -7.53 -0.29 6.85
CA TYR A 20 -6.80 -1.53 7.05
C TYR A 20 -7.38 -2.29 8.26
N PRO A 21 -7.50 -3.64 8.21
CA PRO A 21 -7.22 -4.53 7.05
C PRO A 21 -8.37 -4.57 6.04
N MET A 22 -8.04 -4.74 4.76
CA MET A 22 -9.04 -4.96 3.70
C MET A 22 -9.36 -6.44 3.46
N TYR A 23 -8.68 -7.34 4.16
CA TYR A 23 -8.94 -8.77 4.16
C TYR A 23 -8.62 -9.37 5.53
N VAL A 24 -9.53 -10.18 6.05
CA VAL A 24 -9.38 -10.89 7.32
C VAL A 24 -9.39 -12.40 7.04
N PRO A 25 -8.21 -13.08 7.03
CA PRO A 25 -8.11 -14.49 6.61
C PRO A 25 -8.98 -15.47 7.39
N ARG A 26 -9.27 -15.17 8.66
CA ARG A 26 -10.15 -15.95 9.54
C ARG A 26 -11.47 -15.26 9.84
N GLY A 27 -11.75 -14.17 9.13
CA GLY A 27 -13.02 -13.45 9.23
C GLY A 27 -14.14 -14.19 8.50
N SER A 28 -15.39 -13.79 8.77
CA SER A 28 -16.51 -14.33 8.03
C SER A 28 -16.45 -13.87 6.56
N ARG A 29 -17.14 -14.62 5.70
CA ARG A 29 -17.28 -14.25 4.29
C ARG A 29 -17.98 -12.89 4.17
N GLU A 30 -19.04 -12.68 4.93
CA GLU A 30 -19.81 -11.44 4.94
C GLU A 30 -18.96 -10.22 5.30
N LEU A 31 -18.00 -10.38 6.24
CA LEU A 31 -17.05 -9.33 6.58
C LEU A 31 -16.14 -8.97 5.39
N ASN A 32 -15.56 -9.98 4.76
CA ASN A 32 -14.67 -9.75 3.62
C ASN A 32 -15.43 -9.21 2.40
N ASP A 33 -16.66 -9.70 2.15
CA ASP A 33 -17.53 -9.18 1.11
C ASP A 33 -17.92 -7.71 1.39
N TYR A 34 -18.15 -7.33 2.65
CA TYR A 34 -18.41 -5.95 3.03
C TYR A 34 -17.17 -5.04 2.84
N LEU A 35 -15.98 -5.51 3.21
CA LEU A 35 -14.74 -4.77 3.02
C LEU A 35 -14.50 -4.48 1.53
N TRP A 36 -14.65 -5.48 0.68
CA TRP A 36 -14.38 -5.37 -0.76
C TRP A 36 -15.51 -4.65 -1.51
N GLY A 37 -16.77 -4.99 -1.21
CA GLY A 37 -17.93 -4.47 -1.94
C GLY A 37 -18.45 -3.13 -1.43
N THR A 38 -18.06 -2.71 -0.24
CA THR A 38 -18.59 -1.47 0.37
C THR A 38 -17.49 -0.52 0.81
N VAL A 39 -16.55 -0.98 1.65
CA VAL A 39 -15.53 -0.09 2.23
C VAL A 39 -14.55 0.39 1.17
N ALA A 40 -14.03 -0.52 0.35
CA ALA A 40 -13.06 -0.17 -0.68
C ALA A 40 -13.63 0.79 -1.74
N PRO A 41 -14.82 0.55 -2.36
CA PRO A 41 -15.41 1.50 -3.30
C PRO A 41 -15.72 2.86 -2.66
N LYS A 42 -16.18 2.90 -1.41
CA LYS A 42 -16.38 4.17 -0.70
C LYS A 42 -15.08 4.94 -0.49
N SER A 43 -13.99 4.24 -0.19
CA SER A 43 -12.67 4.85 -0.05
C SER A 43 -12.17 5.43 -1.37
N MET A 44 -12.36 4.73 -2.48
CA MET A 44 -12.05 5.22 -3.82
C MET A 44 -12.86 6.48 -4.18
N ASN A 45 -14.17 6.47 -3.92
CA ASN A 45 -15.03 7.64 -4.13
C ASN A 45 -14.63 8.82 -3.25
N LEU A 46 -14.22 8.58 -2.01
CA LEU A 46 -13.74 9.62 -1.11
C LEU A 46 -12.42 10.22 -1.61
N CYS A 47 -11.52 9.38 -2.13
CA CYS A 47 -10.27 9.79 -2.76
C CYS A 47 -10.57 10.72 -3.96
N ALA A 48 -11.46 10.32 -4.85
CA ALA A 48 -11.92 11.13 -5.98
C ALA A 48 -12.58 12.45 -5.53
N PHE A 49 -13.42 12.39 -4.49
CA PHE A 49 -14.06 13.58 -3.94
C PHE A 49 -13.05 14.63 -3.47
N PHE A 50 -11.93 14.20 -2.89
CA PHE A 50 -10.84 15.08 -2.48
C PHE A 50 -9.88 15.46 -3.61
N GLU A 51 -10.12 14.99 -4.83
CA GLU A 51 -9.22 15.20 -5.99
C GLU A 51 -7.80 14.64 -5.74
N CYS A 52 -7.73 13.58 -4.94
CA CYS A 52 -6.51 12.93 -4.52
C CYS A 52 -6.09 11.90 -5.58
N PRO A 53 -4.89 12.00 -6.17
CA PRO A 53 -4.49 11.12 -7.28
C PRO A 53 -4.06 9.72 -6.83
N TYR A 54 -3.76 9.52 -5.55
CA TYR A 54 -3.19 8.26 -5.05
C TYR A 54 -3.95 7.74 -3.84
N ILE A 55 -4.17 6.41 -3.83
CA ILE A 55 -4.69 5.70 -2.66
C ILE A 55 -3.79 4.53 -2.31
N VAL A 56 -3.28 4.51 -1.07
CA VAL A 56 -2.39 3.46 -0.58
C VAL A 56 -3.21 2.28 -0.09
N VAL A 57 -2.76 1.07 -0.42
CA VAL A 57 -3.33 -0.20 0.05
C VAL A 57 -2.24 -1.13 0.55
N HIS A 58 -2.54 -1.89 1.60
CA HIS A 58 -1.68 -2.96 2.08
C HIS A 58 -1.86 -4.23 1.25
N GLY A 59 -0.76 -4.92 0.96
CA GLY A 59 -0.80 -6.31 0.52
C GLY A 59 -1.38 -7.21 1.61
N PHE A 60 -2.03 -8.30 1.20
CA PHE A 60 -2.67 -9.20 2.16
C PHE A 60 -1.64 -10.09 2.87
N LYS A 61 -1.79 -10.21 4.18
CA LYS A 61 -1.07 -11.15 5.03
C LYS A 61 -1.99 -12.33 5.33
N LEU A 62 -1.74 -13.48 4.72
CA LEU A 62 -2.64 -14.64 4.80
C LEU A 62 -2.22 -15.64 5.87
N SER A 63 -0.94 -15.77 6.13
CA SER A 63 -0.41 -16.75 7.06
C SER A 63 0.69 -16.16 7.92
N HIS A 64 1.00 -16.89 9.01
CA HIS A 64 2.18 -16.65 9.83
C HIS A 64 3.34 -17.58 9.47
N PHE A 65 3.33 -18.13 8.25
CA PHE A 65 4.35 -19.04 7.77
C PHE A 65 5.22 -18.37 6.70
N LEU A 66 6.49 -18.71 6.69
CA LEU A 66 7.41 -18.32 5.63
C LEU A 66 6.98 -18.94 4.30
N GLY A 67 7.21 -18.22 3.20
CA GLY A 67 6.93 -18.70 1.85
C GLY A 67 5.50 -18.52 1.36
N SER A 68 4.66 -17.77 2.06
CA SER A 68 3.29 -17.46 1.62
C SER A 68 3.19 -16.31 0.60
N GLU A 69 4.29 -15.66 0.26
CA GLU A 69 4.33 -14.43 -0.55
C GLU A 69 3.57 -14.52 -1.87
N GLU A 70 3.72 -15.63 -2.62
CA GLU A 70 3.01 -15.78 -3.90
C GLU A 70 1.51 -16.02 -3.73
N LEU A 71 1.11 -16.68 -2.65
CA LEU A 71 -0.31 -16.83 -2.30
C LEU A 71 -0.90 -15.49 -1.86
N GLU A 72 -0.20 -14.76 -1.03
CA GLU A 72 -0.59 -13.43 -0.55
C GLU A 72 -0.72 -12.44 -1.70
N TRP A 73 0.23 -12.47 -2.65
CA TRP A 73 0.13 -11.65 -3.85
C TRP A 73 -1.08 -12.02 -4.70
N ARG A 74 -1.33 -13.30 -4.93
CA ARG A 74 -2.48 -13.75 -5.72
C ARG A 74 -3.81 -13.29 -5.13
N GLU A 75 -3.96 -13.33 -3.81
CA GLU A 75 -5.18 -12.85 -3.16
C GLU A 75 -5.24 -11.30 -3.15
N THR A 76 -4.11 -10.63 -3.00
CA THR A 76 -4.00 -9.18 -3.17
C THR A 76 -4.41 -8.76 -4.59
N GLU A 77 -3.91 -9.46 -5.62
CA GLU A 77 -4.23 -9.17 -7.01
C GLU A 77 -5.72 -9.32 -7.31
N LYS A 78 -6.39 -10.34 -6.76
CA LYS A 78 -7.85 -10.47 -6.88
C LYS A 78 -8.59 -9.26 -6.31
N PHE A 79 -8.13 -8.74 -5.18
CA PHE A 79 -8.68 -7.52 -4.60
C PHE A 79 -8.43 -6.31 -5.50
N LEU A 80 -7.22 -6.13 -5.99
CA LEU A 80 -6.87 -5.07 -6.92
C LEU A 80 -7.70 -5.14 -8.22
N ASP A 81 -7.96 -6.35 -8.73
CA ASP A 81 -8.82 -6.58 -9.90
C ASP A 81 -10.24 -6.03 -9.68
N THR A 82 -10.78 -6.11 -8.47
CA THR A 82 -12.10 -5.54 -8.16
C THR A 82 -12.12 -4.01 -8.21
N LEU A 83 -10.97 -3.37 -7.96
CA LEU A 83 -10.83 -1.92 -7.92
C LEU A 83 -10.36 -1.32 -9.25
N ALA A 84 -9.74 -2.11 -10.12
CA ALA A 84 -9.13 -1.63 -11.35
C ALA A 84 -10.08 -0.84 -12.28
N PRO A 85 -11.34 -1.28 -12.52
CA PRO A 85 -12.30 -0.50 -13.33
C PRO A 85 -12.55 0.89 -12.74
N MET A 86 -12.76 0.96 -11.43
CA MET A 86 -13.02 2.20 -10.72
C MET A 86 -11.78 3.11 -10.68
N ALA A 87 -10.60 2.54 -10.45
CA ALA A 87 -9.34 3.28 -10.48
C ALA A 87 -9.12 3.97 -11.84
N LYS A 88 -9.41 3.24 -12.93
CA LYS A 88 -9.32 3.77 -14.30
C LYS A 88 -10.35 4.88 -14.56
N GLU A 89 -11.61 4.68 -14.17
CA GLU A 89 -12.68 5.66 -14.33
C GLU A 89 -12.41 6.94 -13.54
N LEU A 90 -12.00 6.80 -12.27
CA LEU A 90 -11.73 7.91 -11.37
C LEU A 90 -10.35 8.55 -11.57
N LYS A 91 -9.49 7.97 -12.42
CA LYS A 91 -8.10 8.39 -12.65
C LYS A 91 -7.28 8.42 -11.36
N ILE A 92 -7.46 7.41 -10.51
CA ILE A 92 -6.73 7.21 -9.26
C ILE A 92 -5.72 6.08 -9.47
N THR A 93 -4.47 6.29 -9.05
CA THR A 93 -3.48 5.22 -8.97
C THR A 93 -3.53 4.59 -7.58
N ILE A 94 -3.76 3.28 -7.53
CA ILE A 94 -3.64 2.48 -6.32
C ILE A 94 -2.15 2.25 -6.06
N CYS A 95 -1.67 2.49 -4.84
CA CYS A 95 -0.27 2.32 -4.48
C CYS A 95 -0.14 1.19 -3.47
N ILE A 96 0.49 0.07 -3.88
CA ILE A 96 0.77 -1.04 -2.97
C ILE A 96 2.00 -0.70 -2.11
N GLU A 97 1.97 -1.08 -0.83
CA GLU A 97 2.98 -0.70 0.15
C GLU A 97 3.88 -1.86 0.57
N ASN A 98 5.18 -1.60 0.83
CA ASN A 98 6.07 -2.56 1.47
C ASN A 98 5.74 -2.67 2.96
N LEU A 99 5.55 -3.91 3.44
CA LEU A 99 5.14 -4.18 4.81
C LEU A 99 6.11 -5.12 5.51
N TYR A 100 6.18 -5.06 6.82
CA TYR A 100 6.78 -6.10 7.64
C TYR A 100 5.75 -7.13 8.09
N THR A 101 6.21 -8.28 8.56
CA THR A 101 5.39 -9.31 9.20
C THR A 101 6.05 -9.74 10.51
N ASN A 102 5.26 -10.03 11.53
CA ASN A 102 5.74 -10.60 12.78
C ASN A 102 5.36 -12.08 12.86
N ILE A 103 6.37 -12.97 12.93
CA ILE A 103 6.20 -14.40 13.12
C ILE A 103 6.89 -14.81 14.41
N ALA A 104 6.12 -15.23 15.39
CA ALA A 104 6.61 -15.68 16.69
C ALA A 104 7.57 -14.69 17.39
N GLY A 105 7.28 -13.40 17.26
CA GLY A 105 8.11 -12.31 17.83
C GLY A 105 9.27 -11.84 16.94
N HIS A 106 9.49 -12.48 15.79
CA HIS A 106 10.51 -12.04 14.83
C HIS A 106 9.88 -11.14 13.76
N ILE A 107 10.48 -9.97 13.56
CA ILE A 107 10.15 -9.10 12.44
C ILE A 107 10.90 -9.60 11.20
N ILE A 108 10.14 -9.81 10.15
CA ILE A 108 10.64 -10.29 8.85
C ILE A 108 9.97 -9.51 7.73
N GLU A 109 10.50 -9.65 6.51
CA GLU A 109 9.86 -9.12 5.31
C GLU A 109 8.40 -9.58 5.20
N GLY A 110 7.53 -8.62 4.97
CA GLY A 110 6.11 -8.83 4.68
C GLY A 110 5.81 -8.69 3.19
N PRO A 111 4.53 -8.48 2.82
CA PRO A 111 4.14 -8.22 1.44
C PRO A 111 4.93 -7.08 0.81
N CYS A 112 5.31 -7.25 -0.45
CA CYS A 112 5.95 -6.24 -1.31
C CYS A 112 7.33 -5.75 -0.85
N CYS A 113 8.07 -6.50 -0.02
CA CYS A 113 9.44 -6.17 0.38
C CYS A 113 10.51 -6.52 -0.68
N ASN A 114 10.16 -7.13 -1.78
CA ASN A 114 11.07 -7.37 -2.90
C ASN A 114 10.75 -6.39 -4.04
N ALA A 115 11.62 -5.39 -4.23
CA ALA A 115 11.41 -4.31 -5.19
C ALA A 115 11.28 -4.78 -6.64
N ARG A 116 12.08 -5.77 -7.07
CA ARG A 116 12.03 -6.30 -8.44
C ARG A 116 10.72 -7.02 -8.70
N LYS A 117 10.31 -7.91 -7.80
CA LYS A 117 9.01 -8.57 -7.89
C LYS A 117 7.86 -7.58 -7.86
N ALA A 118 7.92 -6.56 -7.00
CA ALA A 118 6.91 -5.52 -6.93
C ALA A 118 6.82 -4.75 -8.25
N ALA A 119 7.96 -4.37 -8.84
CA ALA A 119 8.01 -3.70 -10.13
C ALA A 119 7.40 -4.55 -11.26
N GLU A 120 7.78 -5.83 -11.36
CA GLU A 120 7.24 -6.77 -12.35
C GLU A 120 5.72 -6.99 -12.19
N ARG A 121 5.23 -7.05 -10.95
CA ARG A 121 3.80 -7.20 -10.63
C ARG A 121 3.00 -5.97 -11.02
N ILE A 122 3.53 -4.78 -10.75
CA ILE A 122 2.94 -3.51 -11.15
C ILE A 122 2.85 -3.42 -12.67
N ASP A 123 3.94 -3.71 -13.38
CA ASP A 123 3.96 -3.66 -14.84
C ASP A 123 2.93 -4.60 -15.45
N ARG A 124 2.91 -5.86 -15.02
CA ARG A 124 1.93 -6.85 -15.52
C ARG A 124 0.49 -6.43 -15.24
N PHE A 125 0.23 -5.84 -14.06
CA PHE A 125 -1.10 -5.37 -13.72
C PHE A 125 -1.51 -4.19 -14.60
N ASN A 126 -0.65 -3.21 -14.79
CA ASN A 126 -0.89 -2.05 -15.64
C ASN A 126 -1.06 -2.45 -17.12
N GLU A 127 -0.26 -3.41 -17.61
CA GLU A 127 -0.41 -3.98 -18.95
C GLU A 127 -1.76 -4.69 -19.12
N LYS A 128 -2.18 -5.51 -18.16
CA LYS A 128 -3.48 -6.20 -18.15
C LYS A 128 -4.65 -5.25 -18.34
N TYR A 129 -4.59 -4.07 -17.73
CA TYR A 129 -5.66 -3.07 -17.79
C TYR A 129 -5.42 -1.97 -18.81
N HIS A 130 -4.30 -1.99 -19.54
CA HIS A 130 -3.89 -0.93 -20.48
C HIS A 130 -4.00 0.46 -19.86
N ALA A 131 -3.53 0.63 -18.62
CA ALA A 131 -3.59 1.87 -17.85
C ALA A 131 -2.61 1.84 -16.67
N GLU A 132 -1.99 2.97 -16.34
CA GLU A 132 -1.16 3.14 -15.15
C GLU A 132 -2.02 3.36 -13.90
N ILE A 133 -2.66 2.30 -13.42
CA ILE A 133 -3.57 2.32 -12.27
C ILE A 133 -3.01 1.66 -11.00
N LEU A 134 -1.85 1.02 -11.11
CA LEU A 134 -1.12 0.47 -9.97
C LEU A 134 0.26 1.11 -9.91
N GLY A 135 0.68 1.53 -8.72
CA GLY A 135 1.98 2.07 -8.39
C GLY A 135 2.46 1.56 -7.05
N PHE A 136 3.50 2.19 -6.50
CA PHE A 136 4.12 1.81 -5.25
C PHE A 136 4.11 2.95 -4.24
N CYS A 137 3.83 2.59 -2.98
CA CYS A 137 4.08 3.40 -1.80
C CYS A 137 5.29 2.82 -1.06
N PHE A 138 6.36 3.59 -0.93
CA PHE A 138 7.52 3.16 -0.16
C PHE A 138 7.46 3.71 1.25
N ASP A 139 7.35 2.80 2.23
CA ASP A 139 7.38 3.11 3.65
C ASP A 139 8.79 2.91 4.20
N THR A 140 9.40 4.00 4.69
CA THR A 140 10.78 4.02 5.18
C THR A 140 10.92 3.30 6.52
N GLY A 141 9.93 3.40 7.39
CA GLY A 141 9.95 2.73 8.68
C GLY A 141 9.80 1.21 8.54
N HIS A 142 8.90 0.73 7.69
CA HIS A 142 8.79 -0.69 7.37
C HIS A 142 10.09 -1.23 6.74
N ALA A 143 10.71 -0.45 5.85
CA ALA A 143 11.99 -0.81 5.25
C ALA A 143 13.10 -0.95 6.30
N ASN A 144 13.17 -0.02 7.27
CA ASN A 144 14.13 -0.08 8.36
C ASN A 144 13.93 -1.32 9.25
N LEU A 145 12.68 -1.66 9.58
CA LEU A 145 12.35 -2.84 10.41
C LEU A 145 12.85 -4.17 9.84
N VAL A 146 12.91 -4.28 8.53
CA VAL A 146 13.32 -5.53 7.84
C VAL A 146 14.68 -5.43 7.16
N GLY A 147 15.41 -4.32 7.38
CA GLY A 147 16.78 -4.14 6.87
C GLY A 147 16.86 -3.98 5.35
N ILE A 148 15.87 -3.41 4.71
CA ILE A 148 15.90 -3.11 3.28
C ILE A 148 16.91 -2.00 3.00
N ASP A 149 17.79 -2.21 2.01
CA ASP A 149 18.58 -1.15 1.42
C ASP A 149 17.68 -0.23 0.59
N MET A 150 17.40 0.96 1.14
CA MET A 150 16.41 1.89 0.60
C MET A 150 16.82 2.43 -0.78
N GLU A 151 18.10 2.71 -1.00
CA GLU A 151 18.60 3.23 -2.27
C GLU A 151 18.41 2.23 -3.40
N SER A 152 18.82 0.98 -3.19
CA SER A 152 18.63 -0.11 -4.14
C SER A 152 17.15 -0.38 -4.41
N PHE A 153 16.32 -0.32 -3.36
CA PHE A 153 14.89 -0.55 -3.47
C PHE A 153 14.20 0.52 -4.32
N ILE A 154 14.45 1.80 -4.01
CA ILE A 154 13.89 2.95 -4.75
C ILE A 154 14.37 2.93 -6.20
N THR A 155 15.66 2.64 -6.41
CA THR A 155 16.24 2.52 -7.75
C THR A 155 15.56 1.43 -8.58
N ALA A 156 15.29 0.28 -7.97
CA ALA A 156 14.61 -0.84 -8.66
C ALA A 156 13.14 -0.55 -9.00
N LEU A 157 12.45 0.24 -8.18
CA LEU A 157 11.07 0.67 -8.46
C LEU A 157 11.01 1.69 -9.62
N GLY A 158 11.96 2.61 -9.68
CA GLY A 158 11.98 3.68 -10.67
C GLY A 158 10.69 4.51 -10.66
N ASN A 159 10.10 4.72 -11.83
CA ASN A 159 8.87 5.53 -12.01
C ASN A 159 7.59 4.89 -11.43
N ARG A 160 7.64 3.66 -10.96
CA ARG A 160 6.53 2.98 -10.28
C ARG A 160 6.34 3.48 -8.84
N LEU A 161 7.38 4.08 -8.26
CA LEU A 161 7.28 4.80 -6.99
C LEU A 161 6.44 6.06 -7.18
N LYS A 162 5.31 6.14 -6.49
CA LYS A 162 4.35 7.26 -6.61
C LYS A 162 4.23 8.06 -5.32
N VAL A 163 4.29 7.40 -4.19
CA VAL A 163 4.09 8.02 -2.87
C VAL A 163 5.06 7.44 -1.83
N LEU A 164 5.24 8.18 -0.75
CA LEU A 164 6.12 7.83 0.35
C LEU A 164 5.35 7.92 1.68
N HIS A 165 5.60 6.96 2.57
CA HIS A 165 5.38 7.09 3.99
C HIS A 165 6.75 7.27 4.66
N ILE A 166 6.95 8.41 5.29
CA ILE A 166 8.26 8.76 5.86
C ILE A 166 8.12 8.89 7.37
N HIS A 167 8.66 7.94 8.07
CA HIS A 167 8.77 7.94 9.53
C HIS A 167 10.01 7.17 9.98
N ASP A 168 10.38 7.37 11.23
CA ASP A 168 11.54 6.73 11.85
C ASP A 168 11.09 5.74 12.92
N ASN A 169 11.95 4.76 13.21
CA ASN A 169 11.78 3.80 14.28
C ASN A 169 13.14 3.26 14.76
N ASP A 170 13.12 2.54 15.87
CA ASP A 170 14.31 1.95 16.51
C ASP A 170 14.79 0.63 15.88
N GLY A 171 14.17 0.17 14.78
CA GLY A 171 14.43 -1.14 14.16
C GLY A 171 13.79 -2.32 14.91
N ILE A 172 13.01 -2.08 15.97
CA ILE A 172 12.37 -3.10 16.80
C ILE A 172 10.84 -3.03 16.70
N ALA A 173 10.30 -1.82 16.67
CA ALA A 173 8.87 -1.58 16.62
C ALA A 173 8.50 -0.50 15.61
N ASP A 174 7.30 -0.57 15.08
CA ASP A 174 6.76 0.41 14.14
C ASP A 174 6.27 1.67 14.87
N LEU A 175 7.23 2.51 15.28
CA LEU A 175 7.01 3.61 16.22
C LEU A 175 6.46 4.89 15.59
N HIS A 176 6.50 5.03 14.28
CA HIS A 176 6.05 6.24 13.57
C HIS A 176 6.62 7.56 14.14
N GLN A 177 7.91 7.57 14.44
CA GLN A 177 8.61 8.75 14.95
C GLN A 177 8.95 9.74 13.84
N ILE A 178 9.21 10.98 14.23
CA ILE A 178 9.71 12.01 13.31
C ILE A 178 11.03 11.52 12.70
N PRO A 179 11.25 11.68 11.37
CA PRO A 179 12.50 11.31 10.72
C PRO A 179 13.73 11.86 11.44
N PHE A 180 14.76 11.04 11.50
CA PHE A 180 16.03 11.30 12.18
C PHE A 180 15.97 11.29 13.71
N THR A 181 14.93 10.72 14.32
CA THR A 181 14.85 10.57 15.77
C THR A 181 15.85 9.51 16.28
N PHE A 182 16.01 8.41 15.53
CA PHE A 182 16.90 7.29 15.89
C PHE A 182 18.15 7.17 15.02
N THR A 183 18.22 7.85 13.89
CA THR A 183 19.41 7.90 13.05
C THR A 183 20.51 8.75 13.72
N LYS A 184 21.69 8.17 13.85
CA LYS A 184 22.89 8.88 14.29
C LYS A 184 23.64 9.45 13.10
#